data_21f0c3a26d1f36cf9ea5e5c2e465c071
#
_entry.id   21f0c3a26d1f36cf9ea5e5c2e465c071
#
_cell.length_a   1.000
_cell.length_b   1.000
_cell.length_c   1.000
_cell.angle_alpha   90.00
_cell.angle_beta   90.00
_cell.angle_gamma   90.00
#
_symmetry.space_group_name_H-M   'P 1'
#
loop_
_entity.id
_entity.type
_entity.pdbx_description
1 polymer ?
#
loop_
_entity_poly.entity_id
_entity_poly.type
_entity_poly.pdbx_seq_one_letter_code
_entity_poly.pdbx_strand_id
1 'polypeptide(L)'
;MSNTGIIYGVNGPVIYLKGDSGFKISEMVYVGPEHLVGEIIGLKKGMTTVQVFEETTGLKPGDTVTGTGDAISVLLGPGIIHNIFDGIQRPLEEIAKASGKYISRGVSVDSLDTEKKWNTHIIVKEGDVVGPGSVIAETQETDSILHKSMVPPNLTEATVIHAASDGAYTILEPIVTIQFADGTTKDLALAQKWPIRIPRPTHKRFPASVPLVTGQRILDTLFPIAKGGTAAVPGGFGTGKTMTQHQIAKWSDADIIIYIGCGERGNEMTQVLEDFSKLIDPKSGNLMMDRTTLIANTSNMPVAAREASIYTGVTLAEYYRDMGYDVAIMADSTSRWAEALRELSGRLEEMPAEEGFPAYLASKLSAFYERAGMMQNLNGTEGSVSIIGAVSPQGGDFSEPVTQNTKRFVRCFWGLDKALAYARHFPAIHWLTSYSEYLEDLTPWYRDHVCLLYTSPSPRDRSLS
;
A
#
# COMPACT_ATOMS: atom_id res chain seq x y z
N MET A 1 -29.44 -11.21 5.71
CA MET A 1 -30.21 -9.97 5.44
C MET A 1 -29.23 -8.82 5.58
N SER A 2 -29.12 -7.94 4.58
CA SER A 2 -28.28 -6.76 4.66
C SER A 2 -28.85 -5.79 5.70
N ASN A 3 -28.01 -5.30 6.59
CA ASN A 3 -28.41 -4.29 7.56
C ASN A 3 -28.71 -2.97 6.83
N THR A 4 -29.73 -2.25 7.27
CA THR A 4 -30.09 -0.94 6.70
C THR A 4 -30.18 0.10 7.78
N GLY A 5 -29.71 1.33 7.47
CA GLY A 5 -29.79 2.48 8.33
C GLY A 5 -30.36 3.68 7.59
N ILE A 6 -30.79 4.69 8.33
CA ILE A 6 -31.30 5.94 7.76
C ILE A 6 -30.40 7.09 8.16
N ILE A 7 -30.01 7.92 7.20
CA ILE A 7 -29.19 9.10 7.43
C ILE A 7 -29.95 10.07 8.33
N TYR A 8 -29.34 10.44 9.44
CA TYR A 8 -29.79 11.48 10.35
C TYR A 8 -29.15 12.83 10.07
N GLY A 9 -27.87 12.82 9.70
CA GLY A 9 -27.11 14.04 9.43
C GLY A 9 -25.89 13.77 8.54
N VAL A 10 -25.49 14.80 7.79
CA VAL A 10 -24.33 14.78 6.89
C VAL A 10 -23.38 15.91 7.29
N ASN A 11 -22.10 15.61 7.51
CA ASN A 11 -21.04 16.57 7.83
C ASN A 11 -19.82 16.33 6.93
N GLY A 12 -19.86 16.84 5.71
CA GLY A 12 -18.84 16.55 4.70
C GLY A 12 -18.76 15.04 4.41
N PRO A 13 -17.59 14.41 4.48
CA PRO A 13 -17.44 12.97 4.22
C PRO A 13 -17.96 12.07 5.35
N VAL A 14 -18.43 12.66 6.46
CA VAL A 14 -18.95 11.92 7.62
C VAL A 14 -20.47 11.98 7.66
N ILE A 15 -21.09 10.82 7.83
CA ILE A 15 -22.53 10.65 7.92
C ILE A 15 -22.90 10.01 9.24
N TYR A 16 -23.99 10.48 9.84
CA TYR A 16 -24.54 9.93 11.07
C TYR A 16 -25.86 9.22 10.78
N LEU A 17 -25.98 7.97 11.27
CA LEU A 17 -27.20 7.20 11.24
C LEU A 17 -27.76 7.11 12.66
N LYS A 18 -29.08 7.26 12.80
CA LYS A 18 -29.76 7.15 14.09
C LYS A 18 -30.36 5.76 14.25
N GLY A 19 -30.20 5.18 15.42
CA GLY A 19 -30.70 3.85 15.77
C GLY A 19 -29.62 2.79 15.79
N ASP A 20 -29.98 1.59 16.28
CA ASP A 20 -29.13 0.40 16.25
C ASP A 20 -29.42 -0.37 14.95
N SER A 21 -28.56 -0.21 13.99
CA SER A 21 -28.73 -0.78 12.63
C SER A 21 -28.03 -2.12 12.44
N GLY A 22 -27.38 -2.66 13.49
CA GLY A 22 -26.69 -3.96 13.47
C GLY A 22 -25.42 -4.00 12.61
N PHE A 23 -24.88 -2.85 12.21
CA PHE A 23 -23.62 -2.74 11.48
C PHE A 23 -22.42 -3.12 12.34
N LYS A 24 -21.31 -3.48 11.70
CA LYS A 24 -20.03 -3.78 12.34
C LYS A 24 -19.03 -2.65 12.07
N ILE A 25 -18.05 -2.47 12.95
CA ILE A 25 -16.92 -1.56 12.71
C ILE A 25 -16.15 -2.05 11.48
N SER A 26 -15.70 -1.10 10.64
CA SER A 26 -15.03 -1.33 9.36
C SER A 26 -15.89 -2.01 8.28
N GLU A 27 -17.20 -2.18 8.51
CA GLU A 27 -18.09 -2.71 7.49
C GLU A 27 -18.22 -1.73 6.33
N MET A 28 -18.10 -2.25 5.11
CA MET A 28 -18.37 -1.50 3.88
C MET A 28 -19.88 -1.33 3.71
N VAL A 29 -20.30 -0.13 3.36
CA VAL A 29 -21.70 0.22 3.16
C VAL A 29 -21.89 1.01 1.86
N TYR A 30 -23.10 0.91 1.31
CA TYR A 30 -23.56 1.75 0.22
C TYR A 30 -24.48 2.84 0.74
N VAL A 31 -24.20 4.09 0.38
CA VAL A 31 -24.84 5.27 0.94
C VAL A 31 -25.67 5.99 -0.11
N GLY A 32 -26.94 6.21 0.22
CA GLY A 32 -27.88 6.97 -0.60
C GLY A 32 -28.31 6.28 -1.89
N PRO A 33 -29.09 6.98 -2.73
CA PRO A 33 -29.60 6.43 -3.98
C PRO A 33 -28.55 6.19 -5.05
N GLU A 34 -27.38 6.85 -4.95
CA GLU A 34 -26.26 6.71 -5.87
C GLU A 34 -25.30 5.59 -5.45
N HIS A 35 -25.57 4.89 -4.34
CA HIS A 35 -24.75 3.79 -3.81
C HIS A 35 -23.28 4.18 -3.56
N LEU A 36 -23.05 5.37 -2.98
CA LEU A 36 -21.71 5.83 -2.66
C LEU A 36 -21.03 4.88 -1.67
N VAL A 37 -19.77 4.57 -1.92
CA VAL A 37 -19.02 3.66 -1.05
C VAL A 37 -18.64 4.34 0.25
N GLY A 38 -18.92 3.68 1.38
CA GLY A 38 -18.58 4.14 2.71
C GLY A 38 -18.11 3.02 3.64
N GLU A 39 -17.56 3.39 4.78
CA GLU A 39 -17.08 2.51 5.85
C GLU A 39 -17.67 2.93 7.21
N ILE A 40 -18.09 1.99 8.00
CA ILE A 40 -18.51 2.23 9.38
C ILE A 40 -17.27 2.48 10.25
N ILE A 41 -17.10 3.70 10.75
CA ILE A 41 -15.92 4.10 11.55
C ILE A 41 -16.22 4.25 13.05
N GLY A 42 -17.49 4.28 13.43
CA GLY A 42 -17.86 4.44 14.83
C GLY A 42 -19.25 3.91 15.14
N LEU A 43 -19.35 3.21 16.28
CA LEU A 43 -20.60 2.73 16.83
C LEU A 43 -20.73 3.28 18.26
N LYS A 44 -21.70 4.15 18.48
CA LYS A 44 -22.08 4.65 19.82
C LYS A 44 -23.56 4.27 20.05
N LYS A 45 -23.95 4.16 21.31
CA LYS A 45 -25.34 3.82 21.65
C LYS A 45 -26.33 4.73 20.93
N GLY A 46 -27.11 4.16 20.00
CA GLY A 46 -28.13 4.87 19.23
C GLY A 46 -27.62 5.73 18.07
N MET A 47 -26.30 5.66 17.74
CA MET A 47 -25.72 6.40 16.62
C MET A 47 -24.59 5.60 15.97
N THR A 48 -24.65 5.48 14.65
CA THR A 48 -23.59 4.91 13.82
C THR A 48 -22.96 6.00 12.97
N THR A 49 -21.63 6.03 12.91
CA THR A 49 -20.87 6.99 12.12
C THR A 49 -20.28 6.29 10.90
N VAL A 50 -20.51 6.86 9.74
CA VAL A 50 -20.06 6.37 8.43
C VAL A 50 -19.09 7.39 7.82
N GLN A 51 -17.99 6.92 7.29
CA GLN A 51 -17.08 7.69 6.45
C GLN A 51 -17.34 7.33 4.98
N VAL A 52 -17.59 8.31 4.13
CA VAL A 52 -17.87 8.11 2.70
C VAL A 52 -16.64 8.45 1.88
N PHE A 53 -16.27 7.56 0.96
CA PHE A 53 -15.08 7.69 0.12
C PHE A 53 -15.29 8.54 -1.14
N GLU A 54 -16.51 8.99 -1.36
CA GLU A 54 -16.90 9.84 -2.48
C GLU A 54 -17.50 11.17 -1.99
N GLU A 55 -17.74 12.08 -2.91
CA GLU A 55 -18.35 13.36 -2.58
C GLU A 55 -19.81 13.18 -2.14
N THR A 56 -20.15 13.73 -1.00
CA THR A 56 -21.47 13.56 -0.35
C THR A 56 -22.51 14.62 -0.74
N THR A 57 -22.18 15.51 -1.68
CA THR A 57 -23.10 16.54 -2.16
C THR A 57 -24.40 15.91 -2.69
N GLY A 58 -25.54 16.37 -2.22
CA GLY A 58 -26.86 15.83 -2.60
C GLY A 58 -27.41 14.76 -1.67
N LEU A 59 -26.61 14.15 -0.78
CA LEU A 59 -27.14 13.30 0.28
C LEU A 59 -27.91 14.14 1.30
N LYS A 60 -28.99 13.58 1.81
CA LYS A 60 -29.88 14.25 2.76
C LYS A 60 -30.35 13.32 3.86
N PRO A 61 -30.75 13.87 5.01
CA PRO A 61 -31.46 13.10 6.02
C PRO A 61 -32.68 12.39 5.44
N GLY A 62 -32.84 11.11 5.80
CA GLY A 62 -33.86 10.23 5.26
C GLY A 62 -33.38 9.28 4.17
N ASP A 63 -32.23 9.52 3.54
CA ASP A 63 -31.65 8.58 2.58
C ASP A 63 -31.20 7.30 3.31
N THR A 64 -31.17 6.19 2.59
CA THR A 64 -30.84 4.88 3.14
C THR A 64 -29.36 4.56 3.02
N VAL A 65 -28.85 3.80 3.99
CA VAL A 65 -27.52 3.19 3.97
C VAL A 65 -27.67 1.69 4.10
N THR A 66 -27.04 0.94 3.19
CA THR A 66 -27.15 -0.53 3.13
C THR A 66 -25.79 -1.17 3.41
N GLY A 67 -25.73 -2.06 4.39
CA GLY A 67 -24.53 -2.81 4.73
C GLY A 67 -24.26 -3.95 3.77
N THR A 68 -22.98 -4.26 3.56
CA THR A 68 -22.54 -5.42 2.77
C THR A 68 -22.29 -6.65 3.64
N GLY A 69 -22.13 -6.47 4.96
CA GLY A 69 -21.70 -7.50 5.90
C GLY A 69 -20.19 -7.74 5.94
N ASP A 70 -19.45 -7.25 4.96
CA ASP A 70 -18.01 -7.42 4.80
C ASP A 70 -17.26 -6.10 5.08
N ALA A 71 -16.03 -6.20 5.56
CA ALA A 71 -15.15 -5.05 5.71
C ALA A 71 -14.71 -4.51 4.34
N ILE A 72 -14.33 -3.20 4.32
CA ILE A 72 -13.73 -2.63 3.11
C ILE A 72 -12.48 -3.41 2.71
N SER A 73 -12.50 -3.94 1.49
CA SER A 73 -11.52 -4.91 1.01
C SER A 73 -11.05 -4.57 -0.38
N VAL A 74 -9.83 -4.99 -0.70
CA VAL A 74 -9.29 -5.00 -2.05
C VAL A 74 -9.42 -6.37 -2.69
N LEU A 75 -9.54 -6.40 -4.01
CA LEU A 75 -9.48 -7.61 -4.80
C LEU A 75 -8.03 -7.88 -5.20
N LEU A 76 -7.49 -9.02 -4.77
CA LEU A 76 -6.10 -9.43 -4.96
C LEU A 76 -6.06 -10.56 -5.99
N GLY A 77 -5.48 -10.32 -7.14
CA GLY A 77 -5.41 -11.25 -8.25
C GLY A 77 -4.52 -10.74 -9.38
N PRO A 78 -4.34 -11.48 -10.48
CA PRO A 78 -3.57 -11.00 -11.62
C PRO A 78 -4.26 -9.81 -12.29
N GLY A 79 -3.48 -8.83 -12.72
CA GLY A 79 -3.94 -7.57 -13.30
C GLY A 79 -3.81 -6.37 -12.36
N ILE A 80 -3.18 -6.53 -11.19
CA ILE A 80 -2.83 -5.41 -10.29
C ILE A 80 -1.64 -4.65 -10.85
N ILE A 81 -0.60 -5.35 -11.31
CA ILE A 81 0.59 -4.73 -11.92
C ILE A 81 0.21 -4.07 -13.23
N HIS A 82 0.89 -3.00 -13.58
CA HIS A 82 0.65 -2.16 -14.76
C HIS A 82 -0.66 -1.35 -14.68
N ASN A 83 -1.34 -1.34 -13.54
CA ASN A 83 -2.61 -0.64 -13.37
C ASN A 83 -2.45 0.64 -12.51
N ILE A 84 -3.45 1.53 -12.65
CA ILE A 84 -3.53 2.79 -11.91
C ILE A 84 -4.86 2.83 -11.20
N PHE A 85 -4.81 2.82 -9.88
CA PHE A 85 -5.99 2.80 -9.02
C PHE A 85 -6.19 4.13 -8.31
N ASP A 86 -7.42 4.38 -7.89
CA ASP A 86 -7.70 5.39 -6.86
C ASP A 86 -7.47 4.84 -5.44
N GLY A 87 -7.81 5.63 -4.40
CA GLY A 87 -7.57 5.25 -3.01
C GLY A 87 -8.32 4.02 -2.51
N ILE A 88 -9.35 3.55 -3.22
CA ILE A 88 -10.16 2.36 -2.88
C ILE A 88 -10.10 1.27 -3.96
N GLN A 89 -9.03 1.24 -4.73
CA GLN A 89 -8.77 0.26 -5.80
C GLN A 89 -9.76 0.31 -6.97
N ARG A 90 -10.28 1.48 -7.35
CA ARG A 90 -11.00 1.61 -8.62
C ARG A 90 -10.02 1.97 -9.73
N PRO A 91 -9.97 1.24 -10.87
CA PRO A 91 -9.07 1.54 -11.98
C PRO A 91 -9.44 2.89 -12.63
N LEU A 92 -8.50 3.84 -12.67
CA LEU A 92 -8.77 5.19 -13.19
C LEU A 92 -9.07 5.19 -14.68
N GLU A 93 -8.49 4.28 -15.46
CA GLU A 93 -8.78 4.14 -16.88
C GLU A 93 -10.22 3.70 -17.14
N GLU A 94 -10.73 2.74 -16.35
CA GLU A 94 -12.11 2.27 -16.46
C GLU A 94 -13.10 3.34 -16.01
N ILE A 95 -12.77 4.08 -14.94
CA ILE A 95 -13.57 5.25 -14.52
C ILE A 95 -13.62 6.29 -15.65
N ALA A 96 -12.49 6.58 -16.31
CA ALA A 96 -12.44 7.53 -17.41
C ALA A 96 -13.26 7.07 -18.64
N LYS A 97 -13.30 5.77 -18.93
CA LYS A 97 -14.16 5.20 -19.97
C LYS A 97 -15.65 5.33 -19.61
N ALA A 98 -16.00 5.09 -18.34
CA ALA A 98 -17.39 5.09 -17.87
C ALA A 98 -17.96 6.52 -17.71
N SER A 99 -17.16 7.47 -17.20
CA SER A 99 -17.64 8.81 -16.81
C SER A 99 -16.97 9.97 -17.56
N GLY A 100 -16.02 9.71 -18.47
CA GLY A 100 -15.31 10.73 -19.23
C GLY A 100 -14.24 11.45 -18.42
N LYS A 101 -14.08 12.78 -18.64
CA LYS A 101 -12.99 13.56 -18.03
C LYS A 101 -13.13 13.81 -16.54
N TYR A 102 -14.30 13.61 -15.99
CA TYR A 102 -14.61 13.85 -14.57
C TYR A 102 -15.08 12.56 -13.92
N ILE A 103 -14.64 12.30 -12.70
CA ILE A 103 -15.11 11.16 -11.91
C ILE A 103 -16.53 11.48 -11.45
N SER A 104 -17.52 10.80 -12.02
CA SER A 104 -18.92 10.91 -11.58
C SER A 104 -19.11 10.12 -10.27
N ARG A 105 -20.03 10.61 -9.43
CA ARG A 105 -20.37 9.95 -8.17
C ARG A 105 -21.10 8.63 -8.43
N GLY A 106 -20.87 7.65 -7.55
CA GLY A 106 -21.55 6.35 -7.63
C GLY A 106 -21.12 5.49 -8.83
N VAL A 107 -20.01 5.85 -9.51
CA VAL A 107 -19.48 5.01 -10.59
C VAL A 107 -18.97 3.71 -10.01
N SER A 108 -19.66 2.64 -10.32
CA SER A 108 -19.23 1.26 -9.99
C SER A 108 -18.44 0.70 -11.18
N VAL A 109 -17.18 0.42 -10.92
CA VAL A 109 -16.29 -0.30 -11.84
C VAL A 109 -15.63 -1.45 -11.09
N ASP A 110 -15.39 -2.55 -11.77
CA ASP A 110 -14.67 -3.66 -11.18
C ASP A 110 -13.22 -3.26 -10.90
N SER A 111 -12.70 -3.66 -9.75
CA SER A 111 -11.33 -3.34 -9.32
C SER A 111 -10.27 -3.97 -10.23
N LEU A 112 -10.56 -5.10 -10.83
CA LEU A 112 -9.74 -5.80 -11.81
C LEU A 112 -10.62 -6.24 -12.98
N ASP A 113 -10.01 -6.45 -14.16
CA ASP A 113 -10.71 -6.95 -15.34
C ASP A 113 -11.21 -8.38 -15.10
N THR A 114 -12.52 -8.52 -14.94
CA THR A 114 -13.21 -9.78 -14.66
C THR A 114 -13.46 -10.63 -15.91
N GLU A 115 -13.32 -10.07 -17.11
CA GLU A 115 -13.54 -10.76 -18.39
C GLU A 115 -12.26 -11.29 -19.01
N LYS A 116 -11.12 -10.68 -18.68
CA LYS A 116 -9.81 -11.09 -19.17
C LYS A 116 -9.49 -12.51 -18.73
N LYS A 117 -9.12 -13.35 -19.69
CA LYS A 117 -8.65 -14.71 -19.45
C LYS A 117 -7.14 -14.75 -19.31
N TRP A 118 -6.68 -15.45 -18.29
CA TRP A 118 -5.29 -15.63 -17.95
C TRP A 118 -4.87 -17.07 -18.18
N ASN A 119 -3.79 -17.29 -18.92
CA ASN A 119 -3.20 -18.61 -19.06
C ASN A 119 -2.62 -19.03 -17.71
N THR A 120 -3.19 -20.06 -17.13
CA THR A 120 -2.95 -20.48 -15.77
C THR A 120 -2.46 -21.92 -15.72
N HIS A 121 -1.37 -22.14 -14.99
CA HIS A 121 -0.86 -23.44 -14.62
C HIS A 121 -1.34 -23.81 -13.22
N ILE A 122 -2.04 -24.92 -13.08
CA ILE A 122 -2.56 -25.40 -11.80
C ILE A 122 -1.52 -26.32 -11.16
N ILE A 123 -1.10 -25.97 -9.93
CA ILE A 123 -0.01 -26.66 -9.23
C ILE A 123 -0.54 -27.84 -8.39
N VAL A 124 -1.70 -27.66 -7.77
CA VAL A 124 -2.30 -28.65 -6.85
C VAL A 124 -3.09 -29.70 -7.59
N LYS A 125 -3.22 -30.88 -6.96
CA LYS A 125 -3.98 -32.03 -7.48
C LYS A 125 -5.04 -32.46 -6.47
N GLU A 126 -6.03 -33.18 -6.97
CA GLU A 126 -7.05 -33.81 -6.12
C GLU A 126 -6.39 -34.74 -5.09
N GLY A 127 -6.78 -34.60 -3.83
CA GLY A 127 -6.19 -35.29 -2.69
C GLY A 127 -5.08 -34.55 -1.97
N ASP A 128 -4.53 -33.47 -2.54
CA ASP A 128 -3.52 -32.66 -1.86
C ASP A 128 -4.10 -31.94 -0.65
N VAL A 129 -3.30 -31.82 0.41
CA VAL A 129 -3.65 -31.01 1.58
C VAL A 129 -3.04 -29.62 1.42
N VAL A 130 -3.88 -28.61 1.49
CA VAL A 130 -3.49 -27.20 1.34
C VAL A 130 -3.86 -26.42 2.60
N GLY A 131 -2.96 -25.54 3.01
CA GLY A 131 -3.17 -24.65 4.16
C GLY A 131 -3.15 -23.17 3.75
N PRO A 132 -3.31 -22.27 4.73
CA PRO A 132 -3.22 -20.83 4.50
C PRO A 132 -1.97 -20.45 3.73
N GLY A 133 -2.09 -19.66 2.66
CA GLY A 133 -0.98 -19.20 1.83
C GLY A 133 -0.42 -20.22 0.85
N SER A 134 -0.86 -21.50 0.85
CA SER A 134 -0.43 -22.50 -0.15
C SER A 134 -0.70 -21.99 -1.57
N VAL A 135 0.28 -22.12 -2.46
CA VAL A 135 0.16 -21.73 -3.87
C VAL A 135 -0.66 -22.79 -4.59
N ILE A 136 -1.74 -22.38 -5.25
CA ILE A 136 -2.66 -23.28 -5.98
C ILE A 136 -2.48 -23.18 -7.50
N ALA A 137 -2.06 -22.03 -8.01
CA ALA A 137 -1.88 -21.80 -9.44
C ALA A 137 -0.85 -20.71 -9.70
N GLU A 138 -0.25 -20.74 -10.89
CA GLU A 138 0.67 -19.73 -11.40
C GLU A 138 0.16 -19.16 -12.72
N THR A 139 0.34 -17.84 -12.88
CA THR A 139 -0.13 -17.08 -14.04
C THR A 139 0.89 -16.01 -14.39
N GLN A 140 1.35 -15.94 -15.64
CA GLN A 140 2.23 -14.85 -16.08
C GLN A 140 1.43 -13.55 -16.15
N GLU A 141 1.64 -12.65 -15.18
CA GLU A 141 0.93 -11.38 -15.09
C GLU A 141 1.52 -10.32 -16.04
N THR A 142 2.85 -10.17 -15.98
CA THR A 142 3.64 -9.36 -16.91
C THR A 142 4.88 -10.16 -17.34
N ASP A 143 5.66 -9.65 -18.28
CA ASP A 143 6.91 -10.32 -18.70
C ASP A 143 7.90 -10.53 -17.53
N SER A 144 7.80 -9.70 -16.49
CA SER A 144 8.70 -9.72 -15.35
C SER A 144 8.11 -10.41 -14.11
N ILE A 145 6.79 -10.54 -14.00
CA ILE A 145 6.09 -10.97 -12.78
C ILE A 145 5.26 -12.23 -13.03
N LEU A 146 5.62 -13.30 -12.32
CA LEU A 146 4.84 -14.52 -12.22
C LEU A 146 3.92 -14.43 -11.02
N HIS A 147 2.63 -14.25 -11.28
CA HIS A 147 1.61 -14.20 -10.23
C HIS A 147 1.34 -15.59 -9.68
N LYS A 148 1.28 -15.71 -8.35
CA LYS A 148 0.96 -16.94 -7.65
C LYS A 148 -0.37 -16.79 -6.91
N SER A 149 -1.39 -17.49 -7.38
CA SER A 149 -2.67 -17.55 -6.67
C SER A 149 -2.56 -18.48 -5.46
N MET A 150 -3.01 -18.00 -4.31
CA MET A 150 -2.80 -18.66 -3.02
C MET A 150 -4.10 -18.89 -2.28
N VAL A 151 -4.12 -19.90 -1.44
CA VAL A 151 -5.20 -20.09 -0.46
C VAL A 151 -5.29 -18.87 0.46
N PRO A 152 -6.45 -18.24 0.63
CA PRO A 152 -6.60 -17.09 1.52
C PRO A 152 -6.12 -17.37 2.95
N PRO A 153 -5.36 -16.43 3.57
CA PRO A 153 -4.75 -16.65 4.88
C PRO A 153 -5.74 -16.87 6.04
N ASN A 154 -6.99 -16.49 5.87
CA ASN A 154 -8.05 -16.64 6.86
C ASN A 154 -8.76 -18.00 6.81
N LEU A 155 -8.34 -18.91 5.93
CA LEU A 155 -8.84 -20.26 5.86
C LEU A 155 -7.97 -21.20 6.68
N THR A 156 -8.54 -22.33 7.07
CA THR A 156 -7.82 -23.43 7.75
C THR A 156 -7.34 -24.45 6.72
N GLU A 157 -6.57 -25.43 7.18
CA GLU A 157 -6.13 -26.55 6.37
C GLU A 157 -7.33 -27.32 5.80
N ALA A 158 -7.25 -27.72 4.53
CA ALA A 158 -8.30 -28.37 3.78
C ALA A 158 -7.72 -29.31 2.72
N THR A 159 -8.53 -30.24 2.22
CA THR A 159 -8.15 -31.17 1.16
C THR A 159 -8.73 -30.71 -0.17
N VAL A 160 -7.92 -30.75 -1.23
CA VAL A 160 -8.38 -30.46 -2.59
C VAL A 160 -9.26 -31.61 -3.08
N ILE A 161 -10.53 -31.32 -3.38
CA ILE A 161 -11.48 -32.31 -3.90
C ILE A 161 -11.69 -32.18 -5.41
N HIS A 162 -11.38 -31.02 -5.97
CA HIS A 162 -11.37 -30.77 -7.41
C HIS A 162 -10.29 -29.76 -7.77
N ALA A 163 -9.55 -30.05 -8.83
CA ALA A 163 -8.58 -29.14 -9.44
C ALA A 163 -8.81 -29.10 -10.95
N ALA A 164 -8.97 -27.89 -11.49
CA ALA A 164 -9.13 -27.71 -12.93
C ALA A 164 -7.84 -28.09 -13.66
N SER A 165 -7.92 -28.33 -14.97
CA SER A 165 -6.73 -28.52 -15.83
C SER A 165 -6.09 -27.18 -16.16
N ASP A 166 -4.82 -27.20 -16.60
CA ASP A 166 -4.19 -26.01 -17.16
C ASP A 166 -5.03 -25.42 -18.30
N GLY A 167 -5.19 -24.11 -18.28
CA GLY A 167 -6.06 -23.43 -19.25
C GLY A 167 -6.15 -21.93 -19.04
N ALA A 168 -7.05 -21.31 -19.79
CA ALA A 168 -7.31 -19.88 -19.72
C ALA A 168 -8.57 -19.60 -18.88
N TYR A 169 -8.38 -18.99 -17.71
CA TYR A 169 -9.44 -18.71 -16.73
C TYR A 169 -9.56 -17.21 -16.46
N THR A 170 -10.78 -16.77 -16.13
CA THR A 170 -10.98 -15.43 -15.57
C THR A 170 -10.59 -15.40 -14.09
N ILE A 171 -10.44 -14.20 -13.52
CA ILE A 171 -10.02 -14.05 -12.14
C ILE A 171 -11.04 -14.53 -11.09
N LEU A 172 -12.31 -14.65 -11.48
CA LEU A 172 -13.40 -15.07 -10.58
C LEU A 172 -13.88 -16.50 -10.84
N GLU A 173 -13.47 -17.11 -11.95
CA GLU A 173 -13.83 -18.48 -12.30
C GLU A 173 -13.19 -19.47 -11.31
N PRO A 174 -13.97 -20.40 -10.71
CA PRO A 174 -13.44 -21.40 -9.81
C PRO A 174 -12.43 -22.32 -10.49
N ILE A 175 -11.23 -22.45 -9.92
CA ILE A 175 -10.15 -23.31 -10.44
C ILE A 175 -9.83 -24.49 -9.50
N VAL A 176 -10.07 -24.32 -8.21
CA VAL A 176 -9.82 -25.36 -7.19
C VAL A 176 -10.97 -25.36 -6.20
N THR A 177 -11.50 -26.54 -5.86
CA THR A 177 -12.46 -26.70 -4.76
C THR A 177 -11.80 -27.45 -3.62
N ILE A 178 -11.87 -26.89 -2.43
CA ILE A 178 -11.31 -27.46 -1.21
C ILE A 178 -12.42 -27.90 -0.25
N GLN A 179 -12.16 -28.94 0.55
CA GLN A 179 -13.05 -29.42 1.58
C GLN A 179 -12.36 -29.35 2.94
N PHE A 180 -13.01 -28.73 3.89
CA PHE A 180 -12.56 -28.64 5.28
C PHE A 180 -12.90 -29.91 6.07
N ALA A 181 -12.32 -30.07 7.25
CA ALA A 181 -12.51 -31.19 8.14
C ALA A 181 -13.99 -31.38 8.61
N ASP A 182 -14.76 -30.28 8.62
CA ASP A 182 -16.20 -30.29 8.94
C ASP A 182 -17.11 -30.72 7.76
N GLY A 183 -16.50 -31.02 6.61
CA GLY A 183 -17.19 -31.43 5.39
C GLY A 183 -17.70 -30.25 4.54
N THR A 184 -17.54 -29.00 4.98
CA THR A 184 -17.89 -27.83 4.17
C THR A 184 -16.90 -27.67 3.01
N THR A 185 -17.38 -27.14 1.89
CA THR A 185 -16.56 -26.93 0.70
C THR A 185 -16.43 -25.44 0.37
N LYS A 186 -15.35 -25.07 -0.27
CA LYS A 186 -15.13 -23.72 -0.77
C LYS A 186 -14.43 -23.74 -2.12
N ASP A 187 -14.94 -22.95 -3.04
CA ASP A 187 -14.31 -22.72 -4.33
C ASP A 187 -13.27 -21.61 -4.21
N LEU A 188 -12.12 -21.82 -4.83
CA LEU A 188 -11.02 -20.88 -4.95
C LEU A 188 -10.85 -20.51 -6.41
N ALA A 189 -10.64 -19.19 -6.64
CA ALA A 189 -10.38 -18.60 -7.94
C ALA A 189 -8.98 -17.98 -7.97
N LEU A 190 -8.59 -17.37 -9.08
CA LEU A 190 -7.31 -16.65 -9.19
C LEU A 190 -7.26 -15.44 -8.26
N ALA A 191 -8.41 -14.79 -8.01
CA ALA A 191 -8.50 -13.63 -7.14
C ALA A 191 -9.10 -13.96 -5.77
N GLN A 192 -8.70 -13.18 -4.76
CA GLN A 192 -9.22 -13.24 -3.40
C GLN A 192 -9.45 -11.83 -2.85
N LYS A 193 -10.42 -11.66 -1.94
CA LYS A 193 -10.66 -10.40 -1.23
C LYS A 193 -9.88 -10.37 0.08
N TRP A 194 -9.31 -9.21 0.42
CA TRP A 194 -8.67 -8.99 1.71
C TRP A 194 -8.98 -7.60 2.27
N PRO A 195 -9.33 -7.50 3.58
CA PRO A 195 -9.60 -6.22 4.23
C PRO A 195 -8.35 -5.34 4.32
N ILE A 196 -8.44 -4.08 3.87
CA ILE A 196 -7.27 -3.17 3.82
C ILE A 196 -6.72 -2.81 5.20
N ARG A 197 -7.58 -2.81 6.23
CA ARG A 197 -7.21 -2.43 7.61
C ARG A 197 -6.46 -3.55 8.35
N ILE A 198 -6.51 -4.79 7.85
CA ILE A 198 -5.93 -5.95 8.51
C ILE A 198 -4.63 -6.35 7.78
N PRO A 199 -3.47 -6.31 8.47
CA PRO A 199 -2.23 -6.82 7.90
C PRO A 199 -2.35 -8.28 7.47
N ARG A 200 -1.70 -8.66 6.37
CA ARG A 200 -1.66 -10.06 5.96
C ARG A 200 -0.72 -10.85 6.88
N PRO A 201 -1.17 -11.98 7.43
CA PRO A 201 -0.40 -12.75 8.38
C PRO A 201 0.84 -13.39 7.72
N THR A 202 1.88 -13.56 8.51
CA THR A 202 3.13 -14.21 8.12
C THR A 202 3.52 -15.24 9.17
N HIS A 203 4.39 -16.18 8.80
CA HIS A 203 4.87 -17.19 9.74
C HIS A 203 5.89 -16.59 10.74
N LYS A 204 6.86 -15.82 10.21
CA LYS A 204 7.94 -15.24 11.02
C LYS A 204 8.48 -13.97 10.40
N ARG A 205 8.88 -13.01 11.24
CA ARG A 205 9.62 -11.82 10.82
C ARG A 205 11.12 -12.08 11.00
N PHE A 206 11.91 -11.79 9.95
CA PHE A 206 13.35 -11.86 9.99
C PHE A 206 13.98 -10.52 10.37
N PRO A 207 15.21 -10.54 10.91
CA PRO A 207 16.00 -9.33 11.04
C PRO A 207 16.32 -8.75 9.66
N ALA A 208 16.44 -7.44 9.59
CA ALA A 208 16.75 -6.71 8.35
C ALA A 208 18.28 -6.79 8.07
N SER A 209 18.74 -7.89 7.50
CA SER A 209 20.16 -8.20 7.30
C SER A 209 20.66 -8.07 5.86
N VAL A 210 19.76 -7.82 4.90
CA VAL A 210 20.09 -7.68 3.48
C VAL A 210 19.79 -6.24 3.05
N PRO A 211 20.73 -5.51 2.41
CA PRO A 211 20.47 -4.16 1.96
C PRO A 211 19.48 -4.13 0.79
N LEU A 212 18.61 -3.11 0.79
CA LEU A 212 17.90 -2.69 -0.41
C LEU A 212 18.79 -1.70 -1.14
N VAL A 213 19.35 -2.11 -2.26
CA VAL A 213 20.19 -1.22 -3.08
C VAL A 213 19.29 -0.22 -3.78
N THR A 214 19.46 1.06 -3.47
CA THR A 214 18.64 2.15 -4.02
C THR A 214 19.16 2.68 -5.36
N GLY A 215 20.40 2.36 -5.71
CA GLY A 215 21.10 2.91 -6.86
C GLY A 215 21.59 4.34 -6.66
N GLN A 216 21.35 4.94 -5.49
CA GLN A 216 21.85 6.28 -5.12
C GLN A 216 23.07 6.13 -4.22
N ARG A 217 24.27 6.51 -4.73
CA ARG A 217 25.54 6.29 -4.01
C ARG A 217 25.52 6.83 -2.59
N ILE A 218 25.00 8.06 -2.38
CA ILE A 218 24.97 8.67 -1.06
C ILE A 218 24.10 7.89 -0.07
N LEU A 219 23.01 7.30 -0.55
CA LEU A 219 22.14 6.48 0.29
C LEU A 219 22.80 5.14 0.58
N ASP A 220 23.22 4.43 -0.46
CA ASP A 220 23.74 3.07 -0.35
C ASP A 220 25.05 3.00 0.44
N THR A 221 25.85 4.10 0.45
CA THR A 221 27.15 4.12 1.15
C THR A 221 27.10 4.74 2.54
N LEU A 222 26.27 5.77 2.78
CA LEU A 222 26.26 6.52 4.04
C LEU A 222 24.99 6.27 4.86
N PHE A 223 23.86 6.02 4.22
CA PHE A 223 22.54 5.90 4.86
C PHE A 223 21.75 4.72 4.31
N PRO A 224 22.32 3.49 4.28
CA PRO A 224 21.69 2.35 3.65
C PRO A 224 20.37 1.97 4.34
N ILE A 225 19.45 1.47 3.54
CA ILE A 225 18.22 0.84 3.99
C ILE A 225 18.30 -0.66 3.77
N ALA A 226 17.66 -1.44 4.62
CA ALA A 226 17.54 -2.88 4.44
C ALA A 226 16.28 -3.25 3.65
N LYS A 227 16.26 -4.41 3.01
CA LYS A 227 15.03 -5.06 2.51
C LYS A 227 14.08 -5.29 3.68
N GLY A 228 12.83 -4.89 3.51
CA GLY A 228 11.89 -4.84 4.62
C GLY A 228 12.09 -3.68 5.60
N GLY A 229 12.94 -2.72 5.24
CA GLY A 229 13.24 -1.55 6.05
C GLY A 229 12.23 -0.41 5.89
N THR A 230 12.38 0.58 6.75
CA THR A 230 11.57 1.81 6.76
C THR A 230 12.46 3.04 6.61
N ALA A 231 12.10 3.92 5.70
CA ALA A 231 12.80 5.19 5.50
C ALA A 231 11.82 6.36 5.38
N ALA A 232 12.24 7.52 5.83
CA ALA A 232 11.55 8.78 5.58
C ALA A 232 12.43 9.70 4.72
N VAL A 233 11.79 10.41 3.79
CA VAL A 233 12.40 11.44 2.95
C VAL A 233 11.73 12.77 3.28
N PRO A 234 12.11 13.42 4.39
CA PRO A 234 11.56 14.72 4.74
C PRO A 234 12.28 15.84 4.00
N GLY A 235 11.52 16.83 3.58
CA GLY A 235 12.07 18.02 2.95
C GLY A 235 10.99 19.04 2.61
N GLY A 236 11.37 20.31 2.59
CA GLY A 236 10.49 21.39 2.18
C GLY A 236 10.09 21.29 0.70
N PHE A 237 9.23 22.20 0.28
CA PHE A 237 8.83 22.28 -1.13
C PHE A 237 10.06 22.57 -2.03
N GLY A 238 10.16 21.87 -3.17
CA GLY A 238 11.23 22.06 -4.16
C GLY A 238 12.58 21.42 -3.79
N THR A 239 12.69 20.66 -2.72
CA THR A 239 13.94 19.97 -2.33
C THR A 239 14.18 18.65 -3.08
N GLY A 240 13.23 18.21 -3.89
CA GLY A 240 13.38 17.00 -4.72
C GLY A 240 12.92 15.69 -4.07
N LYS A 241 11.95 15.73 -3.12
CA LYS A 241 11.37 14.50 -2.51
C LYS A 241 10.87 13.52 -3.54
N THR A 242 9.91 13.93 -4.36
CA THR A 242 9.31 13.12 -5.43
C THR A 242 10.38 12.58 -6.37
N MET A 243 11.33 13.44 -6.81
CA MET A 243 12.43 13.00 -7.68
C MET A 243 13.34 11.97 -7.03
N THR A 244 13.60 12.10 -5.72
CA THR A 244 14.37 11.10 -4.98
C THR A 244 13.65 9.75 -4.96
N GLN A 245 12.35 9.75 -4.69
CA GLN A 245 11.54 8.52 -4.72
C GLN A 245 11.46 7.90 -6.13
N HIS A 246 11.32 8.72 -7.19
CA HIS A 246 11.37 8.24 -8.57
C HIS A 246 12.71 7.57 -8.90
N GLN A 247 13.82 8.19 -8.49
CA GLN A 247 15.14 7.60 -8.71
C GLN A 247 15.31 6.27 -7.97
N ILE A 248 14.81 6.17 -6.74
CA ILE A 248 14.83 4.93 -5.98
C ILE A 248 13.93 3.89 -6.65
N ALA A 249 12.72 4.25 -7.05
CA ALA A 249 11.81 3.35 -7.77
C ALA A 249 12.46 2.79 -9.05
N LYS A 250 13.15 3.62 -9.81
CA LYS A 250 13.82 3.24 -11.06
C LYS A 250 15.02 2.33 -10.85
N TRP A 251 15.87 2.62 -9.86
CA TRP A 251 17.19 2.00 -9.75
C TRP A 251 17.29 0.97 -8.63
N SER A 252 16.28 0.89 -7.74
CA SER A 252 16.33 -0.07 -6.63
C SER A 252 16.31 -1.51 -7.11
N ASP A 253 16.84 -2.39 -6.28
CA ASP A 253 16.82 -3.83 -6.52
C ASP A 253 15.53 -4.52 -6.06
N ALA A 254 14.50 -3.75 -5.68
CA ALA A 254 13.16 -4.28 -5.46
C ALA A 254 12.59 -4.91 -6.74
N ASP A 255 11.83 -5.98 -6.58
CA ASP A 255 11.18 -6.67 -7.71
C ASP A 255 9.93 -5.91 -8.17
N ILE A 256 9.16 -5.39 -7.22
CA ILE A 256 7.89 -4.70 -7.46
C ILE A 256 7.88 -3.35 -6.75
N ILE A 257 7.33 -2.35 -7.43
CA ILE A 257 7.14 -0.99 -6.91
C ILE A 257 5.65 -0.72 -6.75
N ILE A 258 5.24 -0.31 -5.56
CA ILE A 258 3.92 0.26 -5.31
C ILE A 258 4.10 1.75 -5.02
N TYR A 259 3.68 2.59 -5.97
CA TYR A 259 3.77 4.03 -5.80
C TYR A 259 2.42 4.60 -5.36
N ILE A 260 2.39 5.26 -4.21
CA ILE A 260 1.18 5.83 -3.61
C ILE A 260 1.28 7.35 -3.65
N GLY A 261 0.59 7.97 -4.59
CA GLY A 261 0.39 9.41 -4.62
C GLY A 261 -0.77 9.79 -3.70
N CYS A 262 -0.45 10.16 -2.47
CA CYS A 262 -1.43 10.50 -1.44
C CYS A 262 -1.57 12.00 -1.31
N GLY A 263 -2.62 12.58 -1.92
CA GLY A 263 -2.92 14.01 -1.84
C GLY A 263 -1.98 14.90 -2.66
N GLU A 264 -1.24 14.33 -3.59
CA GLU A 264 -0.34 15.07 -4.47
C GLU A 264 -1.13 15.78 -5.59
N ARG A 265 -0.48 16.69 -6.29
CA ARG A 265 -1.11 17.43 -7.38
C ARG A 265 -1.34 16.55 -8.59
N GLY A 266 -2.46 16.76 -9.29
CA GLY A 266 -2.78 15.98 -10.48
C GLY A 266 -1.69 16.03 -11.56
N ASN A 267 -1.06 17.19 -11.79
CA ASN A 267 0.03 17.34 -12.76
C ASN A 267 1.29 16.57 -12.36
N GLU A 268 1.62 16.48 -11.06
CA GLU A 268 2.74 15.68 -10.58
C GLU A 268 2.47 14.18 -10.79
N MET A 269 1.25 13.73 -10.48
CA MET A 269 0.85 12.33 -10.74
C MET A 269 0.83 12.00 -12.24
N THR A 270 0.39 12.90 -13.09
CA THR A 270 0.45 12.70 -14.55
C THR A 270 1.90 12.58 -15.02
N GLN A 271 2.80 13.38 -14.49
CA GLN A 271 4.24 13.29 -14.81
C GLN A 271 4.82 11.93 -14.38
N VAL A 272 4.51 11.47 -13.15
CA VAL A 272 4.91 10.13 -12.68
C VAL A 272 4.46 9.05 -13.65
N LEU A 273 3.20 9.10 -14.05
CA LEU A 273 2.61 8.15 -14.98
C LEU A 273 3.32 8.18 -16.34
N GLU A 274 3.52 9.38 -16.91
CA GLU A 274 4.22 9.52 -18.20
C GLU A 274 5.66 9.03 -18.13
N ASP A 275 6.36 9.34 -17.04
CA ASP A 275 7.74 8.91 -16.85
C ASP A 275 7.81 7.38 -16.74
N PHE A 276 6.99 6.76 -15.90
CA PHE A 276 7.02 5.31 -15.68
C PHE A 276 6.54 4.52 -16.90
N SER A 277 5.62 5.08 -17.69
CA SER A 277 5.16 4.46 -18.94
C SER A 277 6.22 4.47 -20.07
N LYS A 278 7.19 5.38 -20.00
CA LYS A 278 8.25 5.54 -21.01
C LYS A 278 9.59 4.98 -20.57
N LEU A 279 9.80 4.85 -19.24
CA LEU A 279 11.05 4.38 -18.68
C LEU A 279 11.20 2.88 -18.90
N ILE A 280 12.41 2.50 -19.28
CA ILE A 280 12.83 1.11 -19.36
C ILE A 280 13.49 0.73 -18.03
N ASP A 281 13.06 -0.37 -17.46
CA ASP A 281 13.68 -0.95 -16.29
C ASP A 281 15.09 -1.45 -16.65
N PRO A 282 16.14 -0.94 -15.99
CA PRO A 282 17.51 -1.31 -16.33
C PRO A 282 17.85 -2.76 -16.04
N LYS A 283 17.03 -3.47 -15.24
CA LYS A 283 17.24 -4.88 -14.90
C LYS A 283 16.63 -5.82 -15.93
N SER A 284 15.35 -5.62 -16.24
CA SER A 284 14.61 -6.53 -17.13
C SER A 284 14.68 -6.11 -18.60
N GLY A 285 14.95 -4.84 -18.90
CA GLY A 285 14.84 -4.26 -20.24
C GLY A 285 13.38 -3.99 -20.67
N ASN A 286 12.40 -4.29 -19.83
CA ASN A 286 10.99 -4.06 -20.05
C ASN A 286 10.56 -2.68 -19.55
N LEU A 287 9.30 -2.30 -19.73
CA LEU A 287 8.77 -1.06 -19.18
C LEU A 287 8.74 -1.09 -17.65
N MET A 288 9.01 0.06 -17.01
CA MET A 288 8.89 0.19 -15.55
C MET A 288 7.50 -0.16 -15.04
N MET A 289 6.46 0.12 -15.83
CA MET A 289 5.08 -0.22 -15.49
C MET A 289 4.85 -1.72 -15.36
N ASP A 290 5.65 -2.58 -16.02
CA ASP A 290 5.51 -4.05 -15.95
C ASP A 290 5.89 -4.65 -14.58
N ARG A 291 6.45 -3.83 -13.68
CA ARG A 291 6.70 -4.15 -12.28
C ARG A 291 6.17 -3.10 -11.30
N THR A 292 5.30 -2.20 -11.76
CA THR A 292 4.81 -1.09 -10.96
C THR A 292 3.29 -1.05 -10.92
N THR A 293 2.74 -0.70 -9.76
CA THR A 293 1.34 -0.33 -9.57
C THR A 293 1.29 1.08 -9.02
N LEU A 294 0.43 1.92 -9.57
CA LEU A 294 0.22 3.29 -9.11
C LEU A 294 -1.12 3.38 -8.36
N ILE A 295 -1.10 4.06 -7.22
CA ILE A 295 -2.31 4.47 -6.51
C ILE A 295 -2.31 6.00 -6.52
N ALA A 296 -3.23 6.58 -7.28
CA ALA A 296 -3.33 8.02 -7.47
C ALA A 296 -4.55 8.57 -6.75
N ASN A 297 -4.36 9.13 -5.58
CA ASN A 297 -5.34 9.96 -4.90
C ASN A 297 -4.85 11.39 -4.86
N THR A 298 -5.33 12.20 -5.81
CA THR A 298 -4.91 13.61 -5.96
C THR A 298 -5.58 14.52 -4.92
N SER A 299 -5.04 15.72 -4.74
CA SER A 299 -5.49 16.67 -3.73
C SER A 299 -6.95 17.15 -3.87
N ASN A 300 -7.54 17.01 -5.06
CA ASN A 300 -8.94 17.32 -5.34
C ASN A 300 -9.89 16.13 -5.17
N MET A 301 -9.37 14.94 -4.89
CA MET A 301 -10.18 13.76 -4.59
C MET A 301 -10.64 13.74 -3.14
N PRO A 302 -11.69 12.96 -2.79
CA PRO A 302 -12.24 12.91 -1.44
C PRO A 302 -11.22 12.53 -0.38
N VAL A 303 -11.32 13.20 0.78
CA VAL A 303 -10.37 13.05 1.90
C VAL A 303 -10.37 11.62 2.45
N ALA A 304 -11.53 11.00 2.53
CA ALA A 304 -11.65 9.63 3.02
C ALA A 304 -10.93 8.62 2.12
N ALA A 305 -11.03 8.77 0.80
CA ALA A 305 -10.29 7.95 -0.15
C ALA A 305 -8.77 8.16 -0.04
N ARG A 306 -8.34 9.40 0.28
CA ARG A 306 -6.95 9.71 0.58
C ARG A 306 -6.45 8.95 1.80
N GLU A 307 -7.25 8.91 2.87
CA GLU A 307 -6.92 8.14 4.07
C GLU A 307 -6.81 6.65 3.77
N ALA A 308 -7.68 6.09 2.95
CA ALA A 308 -7.67 4.68 2.57
C ALA A 308 -6.50 4.30 1.65
N SER A 309 -6.02 5.21 0.80
CA SER A 309 -5.01 4.93 -0.24
C SER A 309 -3.73 4.28 0.30
N ILE A 310 -3.28 4.68 1.48
CA ILE A 310 -2.10 4.12 2.14
C ILE A 310 -2.32 2.65 2.50
N TYR A 311 -3.50 2.31 3.03
CA TYR A 311 -3.83 0.93 3.39
C TYR A 311 -4.05 0.05 2.16
N THR A 312 -4.67 0.60 1.11
CA THR A 312 -4.79 -0.08 -0.18
C THR A 312 -3.40 -0.45 -0.69
N GLY A 313 -2.48 0.50 -0.77
CA GLY A 313 -1.14 0.25 -1.29
C GLY A 313 -0.34 -0.75 -0.50
N VAL A 314 -0.35 -0.66 0.83
CA VAL A 314 0.41 -1.61 1.64
C VAL A 314 -0.20 -3.02 1.61
N THR A 315 -1.52 -3.14 1.43
CA THR A 315 -2.17 -4.45 1.28
C THR A 315 -1.80 -5.12 -0.04
N LEU A 316 -1.73 -4.35 -1.15
CA LEU A 316 -1.22 -4.86 -2.43
C LEU A 316 0.25 -5.29 -2.31
N ALA A 317 1.08 -4.52 -1.62
CA ALA A 317 2.47 -4.87 -1.39
C ALA A 317 2.65 -6.16 -0.58
N GLU A 318 1.88 -6.33 0.49
CA GLU A 318 1.88 -7.56 1.30
C GLU A 318 1.45 -8.79 0.50
N TYR A 319 0.53 -8.61 -0.46
CA TYR A 319 0.08 -9.71 -1.31
C TYR A 319 1.21 -10.23 -2.21
N TYR A 320 1.98 -9.34 -2.84
CA TYR A 320 3.14 -9.75 -3.64
C TYR A 320 4.30 -10.25 -2.78
N ARG A 321 4.49 -9.68 -1.58
CA ARG A 321 5.43 -10.25 -0.59
C ARG A 321 5.11 -11.71 -0.31
N ASP A 322 3.84 -12.06 -0.14
CA ASP A 322 3.40 -13.43 0.14
C ASP A 322 3.72 -14.42 -1.00
N MET A 323 3.93 -13.90 -2.22
CA MET A 323 4.42 -14.69 -3.37
C MET A 323 5.94 -14.88 -3.36
N GLY A 324 6.67 -14.20 -2.45
CA GLY A 324 8.13 -14.25 -2.34
C GLY A 324 8.87 -13.11 -3.02
N TYR A 325 8.19 -12.01 -3.37
CA TYR A 325 8.82 -10.82 -3.97
C TYR A 325 9.31 -9.83 -2.92
N ASP A 326 10.36 -9.08 -3.30
CA ASP A 326 10.81 -7.89 -2.59
C ASP A 326 10.08 -6.66 -3.13
N VAL A 327 9.17 -6.11 -2.32
CA VAL A 327 8.31 -4.99 -2.72
C VAL A 327 8.78 -3.71 -2.05
N ALA A 328 8.90 -2.62 -2.82
CA ALA A 328 9.17 -1.30 -2.29
C ALA A 328 7.94 -0.39 -2.46
N ILE A 329 7.51 0.22 -1.38
CA ILE A 329 6.43 1.22 -1.36
C ILE A 329 7.05 2.60 -1.35
N MET A 330 6.64 3.45 -2.31
CA MET A 330 6.90 4.88 -2.33
C MET A 330 5.62 5.61 -1.94
N ALA A 331 5.57 6.20 -0.75
CA ALA A 331 4.41 6.96 -0.28
C ALA A 331 4.67 8.47 -0.39
N ASP A 332 4.05 9.14 -1.36
CA ASP A 332 4.18 10.57 -1.61
C ASP A 332 2.82 11.28 -1.47
N SER A 333 2.50 11.95 -0.36
CA SER A 333 3.31 12.07 0.86
C SER A 333 2.50 11.68 2.09
N THR A 334 3.18 11.15 3.09
CA THR A 334 2.55 10.81 4.37
C THR A 334 2.06 12.04 5.14
N SER A 335 2.59 13.24 4.86
CA SER A 335 2.07 14.50 5.40
C SER A 335 0.65 14.79 4.91
N ARG A 336 0.36 14.50 3.64
CA ARG A 336 -0.99 14.69 3.06
C ARG A 336 -1.97 13.65 3.62
N TRP A 337 -1.48 12.46 3.93
CA TRP A 337 -2.27 11.47 4.65
C TRP A 337 -2.60 11.94 6.08
N ALA A 338 -1.62 12.50 6.79
CA ALA A 338 -1.84 13.07 8.13
C ALA A 338 -2.81 14.26 8.09
N GLU A 339 -2.75 15.12 7.05
CA GLU A 339 -3.74 16.18 6.82
C GLU A 339 -5.15 15.60 6.63
N ALA A 340 -5.29 14.50 5.92
CA ALA A 340 -6.58 13.82 5.78
C ALA A 340 -7.11 13.31 7.12
N LEU A 341 -6.25 12.73 7.97
CA LEU A 341 -6.62 12.32 9.33
C LEU A 341 -7.06 13.53 10.17
N ARG A 342 -6.37 14.66 10.05
CA ARG A 342 -6.73 15.91 10.76
C ARG A 342 -8.09 16.43 10.32
N GLU A 343 -8.37 16.44 9.01
CA GLU A 343 -9.66 16.90 8.49
C GLU A 343 -10.80 15.98 8.96
N LEU A 344 -10.61 14.65 8.89
CA LEU A 344 -11.61 13.68 9.35
C LEU A 344 -11.89 13.81 10.84
N SER A 345 -10.84 13.91 11.68
CA SER A 345 -11.01 14.09 13.12
C SER A 345 -11.73 15.40 13.47
N GLY A 346 -11.45 16.47 12.74
CA GLY A 346 -12.20 17.74 12.87
C GLY A 346 -13.69 17.62 12.52
N ARG A 347 -14.05 16.83 11.48
CA ARG A 347 -15.44 16.53 11.14
C ARG A 347 -16.14 15.64 12.16
N LEU A 348 -15.37 14.78 12.86
CA LEU A 348 -15.86 13.94 13.95
C LEU A 348 -15.95 14.69 15.29
N GLU A 349 -15.55 15.96 15.32
CA GLU A 349 -15.50 16.78 16.53
C GLU A 349 -14.64 16.14 17.65
N GLU A 350 -13.58 15.44 17.26
CA GLU A 350 -12.62 14.87 18.18
C GLU A 350 -11.72 15.97 18.78
N MET A 351 -11.30 15.77 20.03
CA MET A 351 -10.40 16.72 20.68
C MET A 351 -9.05 16.74 19.94
N PRO A 352 -8.62 17.89 19.40
CA PRO A 352 -7.35 18.00 18.71
C PRO A 352 -6.18 17.92 19.70
N ALA A 353 -5.09 17.29 19.26
CA ALA A 353 -3.79 17.33 19.90
C ALA A 353 -2.90 18.43 19.27
N GLU A 354 -1.60 18.24 19.28
CA GLU A 354 -0.61 19.19 18.77
C GLU A 354 -0.89 19.58 17.31
N GLU A 355 -0.86 20.87 17.00
CA GLU A 355 -1.15 21.46 15.67
C GLU A 355 -2.48 21.03 15.05
N GLY A 356 -3.46 20.63 15.84
CA GLY A 356 -4.77 20.20 15.37
C GLY A 356 -4.83 18.77 14.82
N PHE A 357 -3.75 18.00 14.91
CA PHE A 357 -3.75 16.59 14.56
C PHE A 357 -4.50 15.74 15.58
N PRO A 358 -5.07 14.58 15.19
CA PRO A 358 -5.68 13.68 16.16
C PRO A 358 -4.64 13.07 17.10
N ALA A 359 -5.02 12.81 18.34
CA ALA A 359 -4.14 12.21 19.36
C ALA A 359 -3.59 10.83 18.93
N TYR A 360 -4.30 10.13 18.03
CA TYR A 360 -3.89 8.83 17.51
C TYR A 360 -3.00 8.89 16.25
N LEU A 361 -2.50 10.07 15.83
CA LEU A 361 -1.61 10.20 14.67
C LEU A 361 -0.40 9.28 14.78
N ALA A 362 0.26 9.25 15.93
CA ALA A 362 1.42 8.41 16.17
C ALA A 362 1.11 6.92 15.99
N SER A 363 0.00 6.43 16.53
CA SER A 363 -0.39 5.02 16.39
C SER A 363 -0.78 4.65 14.96
N LYS A 364 -1.37 5.56 14.19
CA LYS A 364 -1.67 5.33 12.77
C LYS A 364 -0.40 5.26 11.94
N LEU A 365 0.57 6.14 12.17
CA LEU A 365 1.89 6.10 11.52
C LEU A 365 2.65 4.82 11.88
N SER A 366 2.68 4.44 13.15
CA SER A 366 3.27 3.18 13.61
C SER A 366 2.65 1.99 12.90
N ALA A 367 1.33 1.88 12.91
CA ALA A 367 0.61 0.77 12.28
C ALA A 367 0.91 0.65 10.76
N PHE A 368 1.15 1.76 10.07
CA PHE A 368 1.55 1.75 8.67
C PHE A 368 2.98 1.25 8.50
N TYR A 369 3.95 1.84 9.22
CA TYR A 369 5.36 1.47 9.08
C TYR A 369 5.68 0.06 9.62
N GLU A 370 4.91 -0.42 10.60
CA GLU A 370 5.05 -1.79 11.14
C GLU A 370 4.68 -2.88 10.14
N ARG A 371 3.94 -2.56 9.08
CA ARG A 371 3.65 -3.49 7.99
C ARG A 371 4.88 -3.76 7.09
N ALA A 372 5.92 -2.93 7.18
CA ALA A 372 7.20 -3.22 6.55
C ALA A 372 7.94 -4.34 7.29
N GLY A 373 8.69 -5.13 6.57
CA GLY A 373 9.53 -6.17 7.14
C GLY A 373 9.98 -7.20 6.12
N MET A 374 11.04 -7.93 6.46
CA MET A 374 11.42 -9.16 5.79
C MET A 374 10.74 -10.31 6.51
N MET A 375 9.96 -11.10 5.78
CA MET A 375 9.05 -12.09 6.34
C MET A 375 9.27 -13.46 5.75
N GLN A 376 9.08 -14.47 6.57
CA GLN A 376 8.78 -15.82 6.09
C GLN A 376 7.27 -15.91 5.91
N ASN A 377 6.84 -16.13 4.69
CA ASN A 377 5.44 -16.23 4.32
C ASN A 377 4.82 -17.55 4.80
N LEU A 378 3.50 -17.64 4.80
CA LEU A 378 2.78 -18.86 5.21
C LEU A 378 3.12 -20.08 4.33
N ASN A 379 3.45 -19.86 3.06
CA ASN A 379 3.90 -20.89 2.12
C ASN A 379 5.38 -21.26 2.24
N GLY A 380 6.10 -20.72 3.24
CA GLY A 380 7.52 -20.97 3.48
C GLY A 380 8.48 -20.15 2.63
N THR A 381 8.01 -19.35 1.65
CA THR A 381 8.87 -18.45 0.88
C THR A 381 9.29 -17.24 1.73
N GLU A 382 10.36 -16.59 1.34
CA GLU A 382 10.79 -15.31 1.91
C GLU A 382 10.39 -14.17 0.98
N GLY A 383 9.98 -13.05 1.55
CA GLY A 383 9.65 -11.84 0.82
C GLY A 383 9.69 -10.62 1.72
N SER A 384 9.81 -9.45 1.15
CA SER A 384 9.91 -8.21 1.92
C SER A 384 8.99 -7.10 1.44
N VAL A 385 8.59 -6.25 2.38
CA VAL A 385 7.95 -4.95 2.10
C VAL A 385 8.80 -3.86 2.72
N SER A 386 9.41 -3.03 1.88
CA SER A 386 10.15 -1.84 2.29
C SER A 386 9.27 -0.60 2.10
N ILE A 387 9.24 0.30 3.07
CA ILE A 387 8.41 1.51 3.02
C ILE A 387 9.28 2.76 3.03
N ILE A 388 9.14 3.59 1.99
CA ILE A 388 9.83 4.86 1.85
C ILE A 388 8.78 5.97 1.77
N GLY A 389 8.59 6.69 2.89
CA GLY A 389 7.59 7.75 3.01
C GLY A 389 8.19 9.14 2.82
N ALA A 390 7.67 9.91 1.86
CA ALA A 390 7.97 11.33 1.79
C ALA A 390 7.23 12.10 2.88
N VAL A 391 7.91 13.02 3.52
CA VAL A 391 7.33 13.93 4.51
C VAL A 391 7.54 15.35 4.04
N SER A 392 6.49 16.17 4.11
CA SER A 392 6.48 17.55 3.62
C SER A 392 6.30 18.55 4.77
N PRO A 393 7.31 18.74 5.63
CA PRO A 393 7.20 19.67 6.74
C PRO A 393 7.02 21.09 6.25
N GLN A 394 6.11 21.83 6.86
CA GLN A 394 5.86 23.23 6.53
C GLN A 394 7.13 24.07 6.81
N GLY A 395 7.50 24.94 5.88
CA GLY A 395 8.74 25.72 6.03
C GLY A 395 10.04 24.91 5.98
N GLY A 396 10.00 23.59 5.97
CA GLY A 396 11.14 22.68 6.13
C GLY A 396 11.55 22.48 7.59
N ASP A 397 10.63 22.75 8.51
CA ASP A 397 10.84 22.56 9.94
C ASP A 397 10.59 21.10 10.34
N PHE A 398 11.64 20.39 10.69
CA PHE A 398 11.56 18.98 11.11
C PHE A 398 11.02 18.79 12.53
N SER A 399 10.69 19.86 13.25
CA SER A 399 10.08 19.77 14.58
C SER A 399 8.56 19.58 14.55
N GLU A 400 7.94 19.69 13.36
CA GLU A 400 6.49 19.50 13.21
C GLU A 400 6.03 18.08 13.57
N PRO A 401 4.76 17.89 14.05
CA PRO A 401 4.31 16.63 14.63
C PRO A 401 4.41 15.42 13.71
N VAL A 402 4.14 15.56 12.42
CA VAL A 402 4.19 14.42 11.47
C VAL A 402 5.62 13.92 11.29
N THR A 403 6.58 14.85 11.12
CA THR A 403 8.01 14.51 10.98
C THR A 403 8.54 13.89 12.28
N GLN A 404 8.22 14.48 13.44
CA GLN A 404 8.68 13.97 14.71
C GLN A 404 8.11 12.59 15.05
N ASN A 405 6.84 12.35 14.78
CA ASN A 405 6.27 11.02 14.95
C ASN A 405 6.84 10.02 13.94
N THR A 406 7.02 10.41 12.67
CA THR A 406 7.64 9.54 11.66
C THR A 406 9.05 9.11 12.08
N LYS A 407 9.88 10.03 12.60
CA LYS A 407 11.23 9.71 13.11
C LYS A 407 11.27 8.60 14.16
N ARG A 408 10.20 8.41 14.91
CA ARG A 408 10.13 7.36 15.95
C ARG A 408 9.94 5.96 15.37
N PHE A 409 9.42 5.86 14.16
CA PHE A 409 9.02 4.58 13.55
C PHE A 409 9.89 4.17 12.37
N VAL A 410 10.62 5.12 11.76
CA VAL A 410 11.55 4.82 10.68
C VAL A 410 12.97 4.65 11.21
N ARG A 411 13.70 3.70 10.65
CA ARG A 411 15.11 3.48 10.99
C ARG A 411 16.08 4.19 10.04
N CYS A 412 15.59 4.68 8.89
CA CYS A 412 16.33 5.55 7.99
C CYS A 412 15.66 6.92 7.88
N PHE A 413 16.46 7.98 7.90
CA PHE A 413 16.00 9.35 7.74
C PHE A 413 16.90 10.08 6.76
N TRP A 414 16.36 10.45 5.60
CA TRP A 414 17.09 11.10 4.51
C TRP A 414 16.64 12.56 4.38
N GLY A 415 17.15 13.42 5.27
CA GLY A 415 16.76 14.80 5.36
C GLY A 415 17.20 15.61 4.14
N LEU A 416 16.25 16.19 3.40
CA LEU A 416 16.55 17.06 2.25
C LEU A 416 16.67 18.52 2.69
N ASP A 417 17.73 19.15 2.27
CA ASP A 417 18.09 20.53 2.61
C ASP A 417 17.80 21.52 1.47
N LYS A 418 17.20 22.67 1.81
CA LYS A 418 16.88 23.71 0.85
C LYS A 418 18.13 24.41 0.29
N ALA A 419 19.15 24.64 1.11
CA ALA A 419 20.35 25.31 0.67
C ALA A 419 21.10 24.47 -0.37
N LEU A 420 21.18 23.15 -0.16
CA LEU A 420 21.73 22.21 -1.14
C LEU A 420 20.91 22.19 -2.43
N ALA A 421 19.58 22.18 -2.33
CA ALA A 421 18.71 22.22 -3.50
C ALA A 421 18.87 23.53 -4.30
N TYR A 422 18.95 24.68 -3.64
CA TYR A 422 19.19 25.96 -4.29
C TYR A 422 20.59 26.06 -4.93
N ALA A 423 21.57 25.39 -4.32
CA ALA A 423 22.90 25.23 -4.91
C ALA A 423 22.92 24.20 -6.06
N ARG A 424 21.78 23.62 -6.43
CA ARG A 424 21.64 22.55 -7.44
C ARG A 424 22.47 21.30 -7.14
N HIS A 425 22.71 21.04 -5.85
CA HIS A 425 23.33 19.81 -5.38
C HIS A 425 22.25 18.73 -5.17
N PHE A 426 22.18 17.78 -6.07
CA PHE A 426 21.19 16.70 -6.01
C PHE A 426 21.85 15.31 -5.99
N PRO A 427 21.28 14.36 -5.20
CA PRO A 427 20.17 14.55 -4.26
C PRO A 427 20.58 15.51 -3.12
N ALA A 428 19.64 16.36 -2.69
CA ALA A 428 19.90 17.42 -1.70
C ALA A 428 19.92 16.88 -0.26
N ILE A 429 20.56 15.74 -0.04
CA ILE A 429 20.61 15.04 1.24
C ILE A 429 21.64 15.72 2.16
N HIS A 430 21.14 16.14 3.33
CA HIS A 430 21.97 16.77 4.34
C HIS A 430 22.61 15.72 5.26
N TRP A 431 23.92 15.56 5.15
CA TRP A 431 24.68 14.51 5.80
C TRP A 431 24.71 14.56 7.34
N LEU A 432 24.48 15.75 7.97
CA LEU A 432 24.43 15.87 9.42
C LEU A 432 23.06 15.56 10.03
N THR A 433 21.98 15.71 9.24
CA THR A 433 20.61 15.46 9.71
C THR A 433 20.08 14.09 9.30
N SER A 434 20.73 13.48 8.31
CA SER A 434 20.39 12.15 7.83
C SER A 434 21.08 11.06 8.64
N TYR A 435 20.41 9.92 8.79
CA TYR A 435 20.98 8.76 9.47
C TYR A 435 20.37 7.44 8.96
N SER A 436 21.05 6.35 9.23
CA SER A 436 20.55 4.99 9.11
C SER A 436 20.93 4.19 10.35
N GLU A 437 19.96 3.55 10.96
CA GLU A 437 20.15 2.61 12.06
C GLU A 437 20.39 1.18 11.57
N TYR A 438 20.40 0.95 10.24
CA TYR A 438 20.65 -0.37 9.66
C TYR A 438 22.14 -0.70 9.49
N LEU A 439 23.05 0.23 9.74
CA LEU A 439 24.47 0.04 9.49
C LEU A 439 25.05 -1.20 10.19
N GLU A 440 24.70 -1.40 11.46
CA GLU A 440 25.18 -2.56 12.23
C GLU A 440 24.59 -3.88 11.71
N ASP A 441 23.28 -3.88 11.42
CA ASP A 441 22.56 -5.05 10.91
C ASP A 441 23.06 -5.48 9.51
N LEU A 442 23.47 -4.53 8.68
CA LEU A 442 23.93 -4.75 7.30
C LEU A 442 25.43 -5.00 7.20
N THR A 443 26.21 -4.69 8.24
CA THR A 443 27.67 -4.87 8.23
C THR A 443 28.12 -6.28 7.85
N PRO A 444 27.52 -7.39 8.34
CA PRO A 444 27.89 -8.73 7.93
C PRO A 444 27.72 -8.95 6.42
N TRP A 445 26.60 -8.50 5.86
CA TRP A 445 26.34 -8.64 4.43
C TRP A 445 27.36 -7.85 3.59
N TYR A 446 27.65 -6.59 3.94
CA TYR A 446 28.66 -5.79 3.24
C TYR A 446 30.05 -6.40 3.35
N ARG A 447 30.38 -6.99 4.50
CA ARG A 447 31.64 -7.68 4.72
C ARG A 447 31.82 -8.84 3.75
N ASP A 448 30.77 -9.60 3.50
CA ASP A 448 30.82 -10.79 2.67
C ASP A 448 30.70 -10.52 1.16
N HIS A 449 30.10 -9.36 0.78
CA HIS A 449 29.76 -9.07 -0.61
C HIS A 449 30.51 -7.85 -1.21
N VAL A 450 31.10 -6.98 -0.39
CA VAL A 450 31.75 -5.75 -0.85
C VAL A 450 33.22 -5.73 -0.50
N CYS A 451 34.05 -6.06 -1.47
CA CYS A 451 35.51 -6.19 -1.34
C CYS A 451 36.21 -4.90 -0.83
N LEU A 452 35.67 -3.72 -1.08
CA LEU A 452 36.25 -2.43 -0.68
C LEU A 452 36.40 -2.23 0.83
N LEU A 453 35.54 -2.86 1.64
CA LEU A 453 35.64 -2.81 3.11
C LEU A 453 36.86 -3.55 3.65
N TYR A 454 37.42 -4.52 2.89
CA TYR A 454 38.61 -5.27 3.28
C TYR A 454 39.90 -4.69 2.70
N THR A 455 39.84 -4.05 1.52
CA THR A 455 41.01 -3.64 0.77
C THR A 455 41.38 -2.18 0.93
N SER A 456 40.49 -1.37 1.53
CA SER A 456 40.74 0.06 1.78
C SER A 456 40.50 0.39 3.26
N PRO A 457 41.47 0.05 4.16
CA PRO A 457 41.36 0.47 5.54
C PRO A 457 41.28 2.00 5.60
N SER A 458 40.45 2.52 6.50
CA SER A 458 40.33 3.95 6.76
C SER A 458 41.70 4.58 6.97
N PRO A 459 41.96 5.80 6.50
CA PRO A 459 43.19 6.51 6.84
C PRO A 459 43.46 6.61 8.34
N ARG A 460 42.43 6.50 9.19
CA ARG A 460 42.58 6.42 10.65
C ARG A 460 43.18 5.09 11.13
N ASP A 461 42.94 4.00 10.42
CA ASP A 461 43.44 2.67 10.80
C ASP A 461 44.93 2.54 10.46
N ARG A 462 45.42 3.37 9.51
CA ARG A 462 46.87 3.43 9.16
C ARG A 462 47.71 4.20 10.19
N SER A 463 47.10 4.99 11.05
CA SER A 463 47.80 5.77 12.07
C SER A 463 47.99 5.03 13.39
N LEU A 464 47.48 3.80 13.51
CA LEU A 464 47.57 2.94 14.70
C LEU A 464 48.47 1.68 14.50
N SER A 465 49.14 1.56 13.33
CA SER A 465 50.09 0.49 13.05
C SER A 465 51.53 0.97 13.03
#